data_77a6fc8902a8e59e9101b10816b03161
#
_entry.id   77a6fc8902a8e59e9101b10816b03161
#
_cell.length_a   1.000
_cell.length_b   1.000
_cell.length_c   1.000
_cell.angle_alpha   90.00
_cell.angle_beta   90.00
_cell.angle_gamma   90.00
#
_symmetry.space_group_name_H-M   'P 1'
#
loop_
_entity.id
_entity.type
_entity.pdbx_description
1 polymer ?
#
loop_
_entity_poly.entity_id
_entity_poly.type
_entity_poly.pdbx_seq_one_letter_code
_entity_poly.pdbx_strand_id
1 'polypeptide(L)'
;LSLKKPLLPLLYLATRGNWMDATYEKITQFEIGFKEEINLLLNQANEFDVEVKENSFFRLKGLRPLLESKACHLLYEVDNAGEFFMDVLLIDYLLSQGHHVHIMTKKQPILNDMTLSDIKDLLEQERLSHWLPFTETKQLQISHTGSFSVGKNPFRSSKAYQDAYQKADLIILKGQGNLQTMPMGQRRKGAFTPYHYRCPILYLSGIKAPMIQQGLASVFPKGQAP
;
A
#
# COMPACT_ATOMS: atom_id res chain seq x y z
N LEU A 1 -14.68 -5.19 12.45
CA LEU A 1 -13.78 -4.33 13.23
C LEU A 1 -14.51 -3.05 13.63
N SER A 2 -14.83 -2.90 14.93
CA SER A 2 -15.48 -1.69 15.47
C SER A 2 -14.42 -0.63 15.82
N LEU A 3 -13.73 -0.09 14.81
CA LEU A 3 -12.78 1.00 14.98
C LEU A 3 -13.52 2.34 14.85
N LYS A 4 -13.41 3.22 15.86
CA LYS A 4 -14.07 4.55 15.83
C LYS A 4 -13.55 5.48 14.72
N LYS A 5 -12.28 5.28 14.26
CA LYS A 5 -11.64 6.01 13.15
C LYS A 5 -10.69 5.05 12.42
N PRO A 6 -11.22 4.16 11.57
CA PRO A 6 -10.46 2.99 11.10
C PRO A 6 -9.33 3.33 10.12
N LEU A 7 -9.36 4.47 9.44
CA LEU A 7 -8.38 4.80 8.39
C LEU A 7 -6.93 4.78 8.91
N LEU A 8 -6.64 5.47 10.01
CA LEU A 8 -5.26 5.55 10.54
C LEU A 8 -4.72 4.21 11.03
N PRO A 9 -5.46 3.46 11.88
CA PRO A 9 -5.07 2.11 12.24
C PRO A 9 -4.83 1.19 11.04
N LEU A 10 -5.67 1.25 10.01
CA LEU A 10 -5.53 0.42 8.81
C LEU A 10 -4.30 0.81 7.97
N LEU A 11 -4.01 2.10 7.83
CA LEU A 11 -2.78 2.56 7.18
C LEU A 11 -1.54 2.09 7.96
N TYR A 12 -1.60 2.11 9.28
CA TYR A 12 -0.52 1.59 10.12
C TYR A 12 -0.32 0.10 9.93
N LEU A 13 -1.39 -0.69 9.97
CA LEU A 13 -1.34 -2.13 9.74
C LEU A 13 -0.76 -2.45 8.36
N ALA A 14 -1.24 -1.77 7.31
CA ALA A 14 -0.70 -1.92 5.96
C ALA A 14 0.80 -1.60 5.88
N THR A 15 1.30 -0.67 6.71
CA THR A 15 2.75 -0.37 6.79
C THR A 15 3.52 -1.44 7.55
N ARG A 16 2.91 -2.06 8.55
CA ARG A 16 3.53 -3.08 9.41
C ARG A 16 3.51 -4.48 8.84
N GLY A 17 2.68 -4.76 7.86
CA GLY A 17 2.58 -6.07 7.20
C GLY A 17 3.92 -6.64 6.73
N ASN A 18 4.90 -5.78 6.48
CA ASN A 18 6.28 -6.17 6.14
C ASN A 18 7.03 -6.94 7.26
N TRP A 19 6.51 -6.99 8.47
CA TRP A 19 7.01 -7.88 9.54
C TRP A 19 6.71 -9.34 9.25
N MET A 20 5.65 -9.60 8.48
CA MET A 20 5.27 -10.93 8.05
C MET A 20 5.94 -11.27 6.71
N ASP A 21 7.27 -11.16 6.65
CA ASP A 21 8.09 -11.48 5.47
C ASP A 21 7.94 -12.97 5.11
N ALA A 22 6.77 -13.35 4.61
CA ALA A 22 6.38 -14.70 4.30
C ALA A 22 6.02 -14.82 2.82
N THR A 23 6.33 -15.99 2.24
CA THR A 23 5.86 -16.34 0.91
C THR A 23 4.36 -16.65 0.95
N TYR A 24 3.68 -16.50 -0.18
CA TYR A 24 2.26 -16.86 -0.33
C TYR A 24 1.95 -18.29 0.17
N GLU A 25 2.80 -19.27 -0.16
CA GLU A 25 2.63 -20.66 0.26
C GLU A 25 2.68 -20.82 1.79
N LYS A 26 3.57 -20.08 2.47
CA LYS A 26 3.64 -20.11 3.93
C LYS A 26 2.39 -19.54 4.57
N ILE A 27 1.85 -18.46 4.02
CA ILE A 27 0.69 -17.78 4.58
C ILE A 27 -0.57 -18.63 4.46
N THR A 28 -0.75 -19.35 3.36
CA THR A 28 -1.90 -20.25 3.17
C THR A 28 -1.90 -21.44 4.16
N GLN A 29 -0.76 -21.74 4.77
CA GLN A 29 -0.60 -22.81 5.77
C GLN A 29 -0.76 -22.32 7.23
N PHE A 30 -0.74 -21.01 7.49
CA PHE A 30 -0.72 -20.43 8.84
C PHE A 30 -2.11 -19.97 9.34
N GLU A 31 -3.07 -20.86 9.57
CA GLU A 31 -4.40 -20.43 10.04
C GLU A 31 -4.47 -20.06 11.54
N ILE A 32 -3.63 -20.57 12.40
CA ILE A 32 -3.81 -20.44 13.85
C ILE A 32 -2.93 -19.35 14.49
N GLY A 33 -1.64 -19.28 14.17
CA GLY A 33 -0.74 -18.25 14.74
C GLY A 33 -1.02 -16.83 14.24
N PHE A 34 -1.59 -16.72 13.05
CA PHE A 34 -1.90 -15.46 12.38
C PHE A 34 -2.95 -14.60 13.11
N LYS A 35 -3.92 -15.25 13.75
CA LYS A 35 -5.04 -14.58 14.42
C LYS A 35 -4.58 -13.83 15.70
N GLU A 36 -3.63 -14.39 16.43
CA GLU A 36 -3.07 -13.75 17.62
C GLU A 36 -2.17 -12.56 17.24
N GLU A 37 -1.37 -12.70 16.20
CA GLU A 37 -0.48 -11.67 15.71
C GLU A 37 -1.26 -10.49 15.10
N ILE A 38 -2.32 -10.77 14.35
CA ILE A 38 -3.27 -9.73 13.88
C ILE A 38 -3.92 -9.01 15.06
N ASN A 39 -4.40 -9.71 16.07
CA ASN A 39 -5.02 -9.09 17.24
C ASN A 39 -4.02 -8.22 18.02
N LEU A 40 -2.77 -8.64 18.14
CA LEU A 40 -1.70 -7.82 18.74
C LEU A 40 -1.47 -6.55 17.93
N LEU A 41 -1.36 -6.67 16.61
CA LEU A 41 -1.18 -5.52 15.71
C LEU A 41 -2.39 -4.59 15.71
N LEU A 42 -3.61 -5.12 15.80
CA LEU A 42 -4.84 -4.33 15.92
C LEU A 42 -4.89 -3.56 17.24
N ASN A 43 -4.45 -4.17 18.35
CA ASN A 43 -4.37 -3.50 19.63
C ASN A 43 -3.33 -2.36 19.58
N GLN A 44 -2.15 -2.61 19.02
CA GLN A 44 -1.14 -1.57 18.79
C GLN A 44 -1.66 -0.46 17.86
N ALA A 45 -2.42 -0.80 16.83
CA ALA A 45 -3.02 0.17 15.91
C ALA A 45 -4.07 1.07 16.57
N ASN A 46 -4.78 0.58 17.60
CA ASN A 46 -5.71 1.41 18.38
C ASN A 46 -5.01 2.46 19.25
N GLU A 47 -3.78 2.19 19.67
CA GLU A 47 -2.94 3.12 20.43
C GLU A 47 -2.19 4.10 19.53
N PHE A 48 -2.18 3.84 18.23
CA PHE A 48 -1.37 4.55 17.23
C PHE A 48 -1.71 6.05 17.07
N ASP A 49 -2.91 6.48 17.42
CA ASP A 49 -3.31 7.91 17.38
C ASP A 49 -2.42 8.79 18.30
N VAL A 50 -1.76 8.17 19.28
CA VAL A 50 -0.80 8.82 20.20
C VAL A 50 0.60 8.86 19.58
N GLU A 51 1.03 7.75 18.95
CA GLU A 51 2.37 7.60 18.37
C GLU A 51 2.58 8.42 17.08
N VAL A 52 1.52 8.63 16.29
CA VAL A 52 1.57 9.45 15.05
C VAL A 52 2.01 10.88 15.31
N LYS A 53 1.66 11.44 16.48
CA LYS A 53 2.06 12.82 16.85
C LYS A 53 3.56 12.97 17.07
N GLU A 54 4.24 11.88 17.40
CA GLU A 54 5.67 11.87 17.69
C GLU A 54 6.54 11.38 16.53
N ASN A 55 5.95 10.75 15.51
CA ASN A 55 6.68 10.15 14.41
C ASN A 55 6.70 11.06 13.16
N SER A 56 7.84 11.72 12.96
CA SER A 56 8.03 12.76 11.94
C SER A 56 7.88 12.30 10.47
N PHE A 57 7.83 11.00 10.21
CA PHE A 57 7.67 10.47 8.85
C PHE A 57 6.22 10.19 8.44
N PHE A 58 5.29 10.26 9.38
CA PHE A 58 3.89 9.98 9.11
C PHE A 58 3.14 11.27 8.73
N ARG A 59 2.94 11.50 7.43
CA ARG A 59 2.35 12.72 6.91
C ARG A 59 1.08 12.44 6.15
N LEU A 60 -0.05 12.69 6.81
CA LEU A 60 -1.39 12.46 6.25
C LEU A 60 -2.16 13.76 5.98
N LYS A 61 -1.49 14.92 6.06
CA LYS A 61 -2.14 16.20 5.77
C LYS A 61 -2.67 16.20 4.34
N GLY A 62 -3.96 16.43 4.18
CA GLY A 62 -4.63 16.39 2.87
C GLY A 62 -5.12 15.00 2.43
N LEU A 63 -4.60 13.88 2.99
CA LEU A 63 -5.08 12.54 2.65
C LEU A 63 -6.50 12.29 3.17
N ARG A 64 -6.74 12.59 4.45
CA ARG A 64 -8.05 12.40 5.07
C ARG A 64 -9.15 13.18 4.34
N PRO A 65 -9.03 14.50 4.08
CA PRO A 65 -10.01 15.22 3.28
C PRO A 65 -10.25 14.60 1.91
N LEU A 66 -9.21 14.11 1.24
CA LEU A 66 -9.34 13.46 -0.07
C LEU A 66 -10.18 12.19 0.02
N LEU A 67 -9.90 11.31 0.99
CA LEU A 67 -10.58 10.02 1.14
C LEU A 67 -11.95 10.12 1.82
N GLU A 68 -12.22 11.16 2.61
CA GLU A 68 -13.50 11.34 3.30
C GLU A 68 -14.52 12.22 2.52
N SER A 69 -14.06 12.93 1.46
CA SER A 69 -14.92 13.93 0.80
C SER A 69 -15.73 13.39 -0.38
N LYS A 70 -15.22 12.40 -1.10
CA LYS A 70 -15.85 11.83 -2.32
C LYS A 70 -15.27 10.46 -2.67
N ALA A 71 -15.98 9.70 -3.48
CA ALA A 71 -15.43 8.50 -4.09
C ALA A 71 -14.22 8.86 -4.98
N CYS A 72 -13.11 8.16 -4.80
CA CYS A 72 -11.85 8.36 -5.51
C CYS A 72 -11.49 7.10 -6.30
N HIS A 73 -10.75 7.29 -7.40
CA HIS A 73 -10.06 6.20 -8.08
C HIS A 73 -8.67 6.05 -7.47
N LEU A 74 -8.43 4.90 -6.86
CA LEU A 74 -7.21 4.58 -6.13
C LEU A 74 -6.40 3.55 -6.92
N LEU A 75 -5.15 3.89 -7.25
CA LEU A 75 -4.19 2.94 -7.79
C LEU A 75 -3.39 2.36 -6.62
N TYR A 76 -3.61 1.08 -6.30
CA TYR A 76 -3.01 0.41 -5.16
C TYR A 76 -1.96 -0.60 -5.63
N GLU A 77 -0.69 -0.30 -5.42
CA GLU A 77 0.40 -1.19 -5.80
C GLU A 77 0.85 -2.00 -4.60
N VAL A 78 0.54 -3.29 -4.63
CA VAL A 78 0.95 -4.25 -3.61
C VAL A 78 2.44 -4.62 -3.72
N ASP A 79 3.01 -5.12 -2.64
CA ASP A 79 4.38 -5.62 -2.56
C ASP A 79 4.37 -7.10 -2.18
N ASN A 80 4.92 -7.52 -1.04
CA ASN A 80 5.03 -8.93 -0.69
C ASN A 80 3.70 -9.55 -0.21
N ALA A 81 3.64 -10.88 -0.26
CA ALA A 81 2.46 -11.65 0.09
C ALA A 81 2.07 -11.49 1.57
N GLY A 82 3.04 -11.36 2.48
CA GLY A 82 2.77 -11.12 3.90
C GLY A 82 2.07 -9.80 4.16
N GLU A 83 2.52 -8.74 3.48
CA GLU A 83 1.88 -7.42 3.58
C GLU A 83 0.45 -7.41 3.04
N PHE A 84 0.19 -8.20 1.99
CA PHE A 84 -1.08 -8.21 1.29
C PHE A 84 -2.27 -8.53 2.21
N PHE A 85 -2.10 -9.37 3.22
CA PHE A 85 -3.17 -9.66 4.18
C PHE A 85 -3.57 -8.45 5.02
N MET A 86 -2.62 -7.58 5.34
CA MET A 86 -2.92 -6.31 6.00
C MET A 86 -3.50 -5.30 5.01
N ASP A 87 -3.07 -5.36 3.76
CA ASP A 87 -3.62 -4.55 2.69
C ASP A 87 -5.08 -4.87 2.41
N VAL A 88 -5.49 -6.14 2.51
CA VAL A 88 -6.90 -6.57 2.38
C VAL A 88 -7.80 -5.75 3.32
N LEU A 89 -7.41 -5.58 4.58
CA LEU A 89 -8.21 -4.81 5.55
C LEU A 89 -8.37 -3.34 5.15
N LEU A 90 -7.31 -2.74 4.64
CA LEU A 90 -7.35 -1.36 4.14
C LEU A 90 -8.17 -1.26 2.85
N ILE A 91 -8.01 -2.21 1.93
CA ILE A 91 -8.75 -2.26 0.67
C ILE A 91 -10.25 -2.44 0.94
N ASP A 92 -10.64 -3.34 1.85
CA ASP A 92 -12.03 -3.55 2.27
C ASP A 92 -12.64 -2.25 2.82
N TYR A 93 -11.90 -1.56 3.66
CA TYR A 93 -12.34 -0.25 4.16
C TYR A 93 -12.54 0.74 3.03
N LEU A 94 -11.58 0.89 2.12
CA LEU A 94 -11.67 1.83 0.99
C LEU A 94 -12.86 1.50 0.08
N LEU A 95 -13.07 0.22 -0.22
CA LEU A 95 -14.23 -0.24 -0.99
C LEU A 95 -15.56 0.07 -0.27
N SER A 96 -15.62 -0.15 1.05
CA SER A 96 -16.81 0.17 1.86
C SER A 96 -17.14 1.66 1.92
N GLN A 97 -16.13 2.53 1.72
CA GLN A 97 -16.32 3.98 1.61
C GLN A 97 -16.73 4.43 0.19
N GLY A 98 -16.91 3.49 -0.74
CA GLY A 98 -17.34 3.77 -2.11
C GLY A 98 -16.20 4.14 -3.07
N HIS A 99 -14.95 3.99 -2.66
CA HIS A 99 -13.81 4.22 -3.55
C HIS A 99 -13.71 3.12 -4.61
N HIS A 100 -13.19 3.48 -5.79
CA HIS A 100 -12.78 2.53 -6.81
C HIS A 100 -11.31 2.18 -6.62
N VAL A 101 -11.00 0.91 -6.41
CA VAL A 101 -9.64 0.43 -6.16
C VAL A 101 -9.15 -0.39 -7.33
N HIS A 102 -8.00 -0.03 -7.91
CA HIS A 102 -7.31 -0.83 -8.90
C HIS A 102 -6.01 -1.38 -8.29
N ILE A 103 -6.04 -2.66 -7.93
CA ILE A 103 -4.88 -3.37 -7.39
C ILE A 103 -3.92 -3.70 -8.54
N MET A 104 -2.65 -3.35 -8.34
CA MET A 104 -1.55 -3.68 -9.24
C MET A 104 -0.56 -4.61 -8.57
N THR A 105 -0.39 -5.78 -9.16
CA THR A 105 0.54 -6.82 -8.71
C THR A 105 1.79 -6.85 -9.60
N LYS A 106 2.76 -7.71 -9.25
CA LYS A 106 3.85 -8.07 -10.16
C LYS A 106 3.31 -8.93 -11.32
N LYS A 107 3.98 -8.88 -12.46
CA LYS A 107 3.61 -9.67 -13.63
C LYS A 107 3.93 -11.15 -13.46
N GLN A 108 4.99 -11.45 -12.72
CA GLN A 108 5.49 -12.80 -12.45
C GLN A 108 6.09 -12.87 -11.05
N PRO A 109 6.30 -14.05 -10.49
CA PRO A 109 6.93 -14.22 -9.19
C PRO A 109 8.31 -13.54 -9.14
N ILE A 110 8.51 -12.67 -8.17
CA ILE A 110 9.75 -11.98 -7.87
C ILE A 110 9.89 -11.99 -6.35
N LEU A 111 10.85 -12.75 -5.84
CA LEU A 111 10.99 -12.97 -4.40
C LEU A 111 9.65 -13.46 -3.80
N ASN A 112 9.11 -12.73 -2.84
CA ASN A 112 7.83 -13.00 -2.18
C ASN A 112 6.73 -11.99 -2.55
N ASP A 113 6.90 -11.26 -3.67
CA ASP A 113 5.93 -10.26 -4.11
C ASP A 113 4.66 -10.93 -4.65
N MET A 114 3.51 -10.31 -4.36
CA MET A 114 2.20 -10.76 -4.85
C MET A 114 2.09 -10.66 -6.36
N THR A 115 1.57 -11.74 -6.96
CA THR A 115 1.24 -11.81 -8.38
C THR A 115 -0.27 -11.79 -8.63
N LEU A 116 -0.66 -11.61 -9.89
CA LEU A 116 -2.06 -11.69 -10.29
C LEU A 116 -2.63 -13.10 -10.09
N SER A 117 -1.83 -14.15 -10.29
CA SER A 117 -2.26 -15.53 -10.04
C SER A 117 -2.56 -15.76 -8.56
N ASP A 118 -1.72 -15.26 -7.65
CA ASP A 118 -1.93 -15.45 -6.20
C ASP A 118 -3.27 -14.86 -5.73
N ILE A 119 -3.64 -13.66 -6.24
CA ILE A 119 -4.94 -13.06 -5.89
C ILE A 119 -6.10 -13.86 -6.52
N LYS A 120 -5.95 -14.37 -7.74
CA LYS A 120 -6.96 -15.23 -8.37
C LYS A 120 -7.18 -16.51 -7.58
N ASP A 121 -6.09 -17.15 -7.14
CA ASP A 121 -6.17 -18.34 -6.31
C ASP A 121 -6.90 -18.07 -4.98
N LEU A 122 -6.68 -16.90 -4.35
CA LEU A 122 -7.40 -16.49 -3.15
C LEU A 122 -8.90 -16.27 -3.40
N LEU A 123 -9.27 -15.77 -4.57
CA LEU A 123 -10.66 -15.62 -4.98
C LEU A 123 -11.31 -17.01 -5.24
N GLU A 124 -10.62 -17.89 -5.95
CA GLU A 124 -11.09 -19.24 -6.27
C GLU A 124 -11.20 -20.11 -5.00
N GLN A 125 -10.32 -19.94 -4.01
CA GLN A 125 -10.38 -20.60 -2.70
C GLN A 125 -11.40 -19.96 -1.74
N GLU A 126 -12.25 -19.06 -2.23
CA GLU A 126 -13.27 -18.32 -1.47
C GLU A 126 -12.73 -17.45 -0.32
N ARG A 127 -11.40 -17.31 -0.16
CA ARG A 127 -10.78 -16.49 0.91
C ARG A 127 -11.04 -14.99 0.73
N LEU A 128 -11.23 -14.57 -0.52
CA LEU A 128 -11.59 -13.20 -0.91
C LEU A 128 -12.93 -13.14 -1.64
N SER A 129 -13.82 -14.10 -1.41
CA SER A 129 -15.14 -14.18 -2.07
C SER A 129 -15.99 -12.91 -1.87
N HIS A 130 -15.80 -12.21 -0.75
CA HIS A 130 -16.46 -10.93 -0.47
C HIS A 130 -16.05 -9.80 -1.43
N TRP A 131 -14.98 -9.98 -2.23
CA TRP A 131 -14.57 -9.04 -3.27
C TRP A 131 -15.31 -9.24 -4.60
N LEU A 132 -15.94 -10.39 -4.83
CA LEU A 132 -16.62 -10.70 -6.10
C LEU A 132 -17.64 -9.63 -6.51
N PRO A 133 -18.56 -9.15 -5.64
CA PRO A 133 -19.50 -8.09 -6.02
C PRO A 133 -18.82 -6.80 -6.46
N PHE A 134 -17.68 -6.44 -5.87
CA PHE A 134 -16.90 -5.26 -6.24
C PHE A 134 -16.19 -5.43 -7.58
N THR A 135 -15.76 -6.67 -7.91
CA THR A 135 -15.16 -6.96 -9.22
C THR A 135 -16.20 -6.93 -10.34
N GLU A 136 -17.41 -7.44 -10.10
CA GLU A 136 -18.53 -7.42 -11.06
C GLU A 136 -18.94 -5.98 -11.40
N THR A 137 -19.02 -5.10 -10.40
CA THR A 137 -19.34 -3.68 -10.59
C THR A 137 -18.16 -2.84 -11.07
N LYS A 138 -16.97 -3.42 -11.23
CA LYS A 138 -15.70 -2.75 -11.54
C LYS A 138 -15.29 -1.69 -10.51
N GLN A 139 -15.86 -1.73 -9.30
CA GLN A 139 -15.38 -0.92 -8.19
C GLN A 139 -14.02 -1.42 -7.71
N LEU A 140 -13.78 -2.75 -7.77
CA LEU A 140 -12.47 -3.37 -7.63
C LEU A 140 -11.99 -3.91 -8.97
N GLN A 141 -10.78 -3.54 -9.37
CA GLN A 141 -10.09 -4.11 -10.51
C GLN A 141 -8.73 -4.65 -10.07
N ILE A 142 -8.28 -5.74 -10.67
CA ILE A 142 -7.02 -6.39 -10.33
C ILE A 142 -6.26 -6.65 -11.63
N SER A 143 -5.03 -6.16 -11.70
CA SER A 143 -4.17 -6.29 -12.87
C SER A 143 -2.70 -6.38 -12.44
N HIS A 144 -1.79 -6.50 -13.40
CA HIS A 144 -0.37 -6.47 -13.13
C HIS A 144 0.32 -5.24 -13.73
N THR A 145 1.40 -4.78 -13.11
CA THR A 145 2.21 -3.63 -13.57
C THR A 145 2.87 -3.86 -14.94
N GLY A 146 3.06 -5.11 -15.35
CA GLY A 146 3.86 -5.47 -16.52
C GLY A 146 5.36 -5.54 -16.25
N SER A 147 5.81 -5.16 -15.06
CA SER A 147 7.22 -5.18 -14.68
C SER A 147 7.71 -6.60 -14.39
N PHE A 148 8.97 -6.85 -14.77
CA PHE A 148 9.73 -8.06 -14.48
C PHE A 148 10.79 -7.82 -13.39
N SER A 149 10.70 -6.72 -12.65
CA SER A 149 11.63 -6.34 -11.58
C SER A 149 10.91 -5.98 -10.30
N VAL A 150 11.63 -5.97 -9.19
CA VAL A 150 11.13 -5.60 -7.85
C VAL A 150 10.41 -4.24 -7.86
N GLY A 151 10.95 -3.28 -8.61
CA GLY A 151 10.28 -2.02 -8.89
C GLY A 151 9.68 -2.01 -10.30
N LYS A 152 9.19 -0.87 -10.74
CA LYS A 152 8.66 -0.69 -12.08
C LYS A 152 9.19 0.56 -12.75
N ASN A 153 9.11 0.58 -14.08
CA ASN A 153 9.23 1.81 -14.85
C ASN A 153 7.82 2.22 -15.30
N PRO A 154 7.26 3.33 -14.78
CA PRO A 154 5.91 3.76 -15.12
C PRO A 154 5.69 3.94 -16.64
N PHE A 155 6.74 4.33 -17.36
CA PHE A 155 6.69 4.55 -18.83
C PHE A 155 6.72 3.25 -19.65
N ARG A 156 7.11 2.14 -19.03
CA ARG A 156 7.19 0.80 -19.64
C ARG A 156 6.23 -0.19 -18.98
N SER A 157 5.29 0.31 -18.22
CA SER A 157 4.29 -0.51 -17.54
C SER A 157 3.21 -1.00 -18.50
N SER A 158 2.41 -1.97 -18.05
CA SER A 158 1.28 -2.50 -18.84
C SER A 158 0.28 -1.40 -19.22
N LYS A 159 -0.52 -1.64 -20.26
CA LYS A 159 -1.60 -0.72 -20.64
C LYS A 159 -2.59 -0.54 -19.48
N ALA A 160 -2.93 -1.61 -18.77
CA ALA A 160 -3.80 -1.56 -17.60
C ALA A 160 -3.25 -0.62 -16.50
N TYR A 161 -1.93 -0.69 -16.25
CA TYR A 161 -1.27 0.22 -15.31
C TYR A 161 -1.36 1.67 -15.79
N GLN A 162 -1.03 1.93 -17.05
CA GLN A 162 -1.06 3.28 -17.61
C GLN A 162 -2.46 3.90 -17.54
N ASP A 163 -3.50 3.12 -17.86
CA ASP A 163 -4.89 3.57 -17.80
C ASP A 163 -5.33 3.85 -16.35
N ALA A 164 -4.96 2.98 -15.41
CA ALA A 164 -5.23 3.18 -13.99
C ALA A 164 -4.50 4.42 -13.46
N TYR A 165 -3.22 4.61 -13.83
CA TYR A 165 -2.44 5.79 -13.46
C TYR A 165 -3.10 7.09 -13.95
N GLN A 166 -3.60 7.10 -15.20
CA GLN A 166 -4.26 8.29 -15.75
C GLN A 166 -5.61 8.62 -15.07
N LYS A 167 -6.27 7.64 -14.48
CA LYS A 167 -7.55 7.82 -13.78
C LYS A 167 -7.37 8.09 -12.28
N ALA A 168 -6.22 7.75 -11.71
CA ALA A 168 -6.02 7.80 -10.27
C ALA A 168 -6.16 9.21 -9.70
N ASP A 169 -6.92 9.35 -8.62
CA ASP A 169 -6.96 10.51 -7.73
C ASP A 169 -5.89 10.40 -6.63
N LEU A 170 -5.49 9.17 -6.29
CA LEU A 170 -4.43 8.85 -5.33
C LEU A 170 -3.74 7.55 -5.74
N ILE A 171 -2.41 7.52 -5.62
CA ILE A 171 -1.61 6.31 -5.78
C ILE A 171 -1.14 5.87 -4.39
N ILE A 172 -1.35 4.61 -4.05
CA ILE A 172 -0.84 3.97 -2.82
C ILE A 172 0.26 3.00 -3.24
N LEU A 173 1.47 3.25 -2.78
CA LEU A 173 2.65 2.43 -3.09
C LEU A 173 3.08 1.66 -1.86
N LYS A 174 3.09 0.33 -1.97
CA LYS A 174 3.60 -0.56 -0.94
C LYS A 174 5.06 -0.91 -1.20
N GLY A 175 5.82 -1.00 -0.10
CA GLY A 175 7.19 -1.50 -0.10
C GLY A 175 8.25 -0.56 -0.68
N GLN A 176 9.52 -0.91 -0.42
CA GLN A 176 10.66 -0.07 -0.79
C GLN A 176 10.96 -0.07 -2.29
N GLY A 177 10.73 -1.18 -2.99
CA GLY A 177 10.95 -1.28 -4.44
C GLY A 177 10.12 -0.27 -5.22
N ASN A 178 8.86 -0.10 -4.84
CA ASN A 178 7.98 0.88 -5.43
C ASN A 178 8.39 2.33 -5.07
N LEU A 179 8.83 2.57 -3.83
CA LEU A 179 9.37 3.87 -3.43
C LEU A 179 10.63 4.26 -4.23
N GLN A 180 11.50 3.30 -4.53
CA GLN A 180 12.73 3.56 -5.29
C GLN A 180 12.45 3.88 -6.77
N THR A 181 11.43 3.30 -7.35
CA THR A 181 11.08 3.48 -8.78
C THR A 181 10.13 4.64 -9.04
N MET A 182 9.40 5.08 -8.04
CA MET A 182 8.66 6.35 -8.03
C MET A 182 9.10 7.21 -6.84
N PRO A 183 10.33 7.76 -6.86
CA PRO A 183 10.88 8.49 -5.73
C PRO A 183 10.17 9.83 -5.52
N MET A 184 10.17 10.30 -4.27
CA MET A 184 9.55 11.60 -3.90
C MET A 184 10.20 12.79 -4.60
N GLY A 185 11.46 12.66 -5.01
CA GLY A 185 12.22 13.74 -5.66
C GLY A 185 13.68 13.34 -5.88
N GLN A 186 14.49 14.31 -6.24
CA GLN A 186 15.94 14.14 -6.44
C GLN A 186 16.74 15.16 -5.64
N ARG A 187 17.96 14.77 -5.24
CA ARG A 187 18.95 15.72 -4.70
C ARG A 187 19.98 16.08 -5.74
N ARG A 188 20.18 17.38 -5.95
CA ARG A 188 21.27 17.90 -6.76
C ARG A 188 21.95 19.03 -6.00
N LYS A 189 23.28 18.98 -5.88
CA LYS A 189 24.12 20.00 -5.20
C LYS A 189 23.59 20.39 -3.81
N GLY A 190 23.12 19.38 -3.02
CA GLY A 190 22.60 19.59 -1.67
C GLY A 190 21.13 20.02 -1.58
N ALA A 191 20.51 20.53 -2.64
CA ALA A 191 19.11 20.91 -2.66
C ALA A 191 18.21 19.72 -3.03
N PHE A 192 17.08 19.57 -2.33
CA PHE A 192 16.04 18.60 -2.67
C PHE A 192 15.02 19.24 -3.61
N THR A 193 14.76 18.57 -4.73
CA THR A 193 13.73 18.99 -5.69
C THR A 193 12.68 17.89 -5.76
N PRO A 194 11.43 18.13 -5.30
CA PRO A 194 10.36 17.13 -5.38
C PRO A 194 9.98 16.87 -6.83
N TYR A 195 9.58 15.63 -7.11
CA TYR A 195 8.94 15.31 -8.39
C TYR A 195 7.46 15.67 -8.33
N HIS A 196 6.95 16.18 -9.44
CA HIS A 196 5.54 16.47 -9.61
C HIS A 196 4.88 15.30 -10.35
N TYR A 197 4.13 14.50 -9.62
CA TYR A 197 3.29 13.46 -10.18
C TYR A 197 1.90 14.02 -10.51
N ARG A 198 1.16 13.28 -11.35
CA ARG A 198 -0.19 13.67 -11.78
C ARG A 198 -1.17 13.83 -10.61
N CYS A 199 -1.05 12.99 -9.59
CA CYS A 199 -1.86 13.00 -8.39
C CYS A 199 -0.98 12.72 -7.15
N PRO A 200 -1.50 12.92 -5.94
CA PRO A 200 -0.80 12.57 -4.71
C PRO A 200 -0.37 11.11 -4.68
N ILE A 201 0.76 10.83 -4.04
CA ILE A 201 1.27 9.48 -3.81
C ILE A 201 1.40 9.27 -2.31
N LEU A 202 0.78 8.21 -1.81
CA LEU A 202 0.94 7.72 -0.44
C LEU A 202 1.91 6.54 -0.45
N TYR A 203 3.03 6.68 0.26
CA TYR A 203 4.00 5.60 0.43
C TYR A 203 3.73 4.90 1.76
N LEU A 204 3.43 3.61 1.70
CA LEU A 204 3.25 2.74 2.87
C LEU A 204 4.36 1.69 2.87
N SER A 205 5.42 1.93 3.60
CA SER A 205 6.58 1.04 3.65
C SER A 205 7.30 1.08 4.99
N GLY A 206 7.64 -0.09 5.50
CA GLY A 206 8.68 -0.22 6.53
C GLY A 206 10.04 0.04 5.91
N ILE A 207 10.76 1.06 6.38
CA ILE A 207 12.06 1.43 5.81
C ILE A 207 13.15 0.59 6.45
N LYS A 208 13.68 -0.38 5.70
CA LYS A 208 14.73 -1.31 6.15
C LYS A 208 16.14 -0.84 5.75
N ALA A 209 16.27 -0.17 4.59
CA ALA A 209 17.58 0.20 4.05
C ALA A 209 18.11 1.49 4.67
N PRO A 210 19.32 1.49 5.30
CA PRO A 210 19.89 2.68 5.94
C PRO A 210 20.02 3.89 4.99
N MET A 211 20.34 3.65 3.72
CA MET A 211 20.46 4.69 2.71
C MET A 211 19.11 5.42 2.46
N ILE A 212 17.99 4.69 2.47
CA ILE A 212 16.66 5.27 2.32
C ILE A 212 16.29 6.04 3.58
N GLN A 213 16.60 5.50 4.78
CA GLN A 213 16.40 6.21 6.04
C GLN A 213 17.16 7.53 6.08
N GLN A 214 18.43 7.53 5.70
CA GLN A 214 19.25 8.76 5.62
C GLN A 214 18.68 9.74 4.58
N GLY A 215 18.27 9.24 3.41
CA GLY A 215 17.63 10.04 2.39
C GLY A 215 16.37 10.73 2.87
N LEU A 216 15.47 10.00 3.54
CA LEU A 216 14.24 10.53 4.10
C LEU A 216 14.50 11.50 5.26
N ALA A 217 15.40 11.16 6.18
CA ALA A 217 15.78 12.04 7.28
C ALA A 217 16.34 13.39 6.81
N SER A 218 16.99 13.40 5.65
CA SER A 218 17.51 14.62 5.03
C SER A 218 16.43 15.49 4.39
N VAL A 219 15.32 14.90 3.98
CA VAL A 219 14.16 15.58 3.37
C VAL A 219 13.15 16.00 4.44
N PHE A 220 13.00 15.14 5.46
CA PHE A 220 12.06 15.30 6.56
C PHE A 220 12.82 15.25 7.89
N PRO A 221 13.49 16.31 8.33
CA PRO A 221 14.19 16.33 9.60
C PRO A 221 13.22 16.07 10.75
N LYS A 222 13.67 15.26 11.74
CA LYS A 222 12.88 14.92 12.92
C LYS A 222 12.43 16.21 13.63
N GLY A 223 11.17 16.27 14.01
CA GLY A 223 10.60 17.37 14.78
C GLY A 223 10.08 18.57 13.98
N GLN A 224 10.22 18.61 12.66
CA GLN A 224 9.52 19.59 11.85
C GLN A 224 8.19 19.00 11.34
N ALA A 225 7.10 19.33 12.04
CA ALA A 225 5.76 19.15 11.48
C ALA A 225 5.58 20.10 10.27
N PRO A 226 4.94 19.66 9.18
CA PRO A 226 4.58 20.56 8.08
C PRO A 226 3.49 21.52 8.50
#